data_4fb8e4dedf7243da12d4c978b176625c
#
_entry.id   4fb8e4dedf7243da12d4c978b176625c
#
_cell.length_a   1.000
_cell.length_b   1.000
_cell.length_c   1.000
_cell.angle_alpha   90.00
_cell.angle_beta   90.00
_cell.angle_gamma   90.00
#
_symmetry.space_group_name_H-M   'P 1'
#
loop_
_entity.id
_entity.type
_entity.pdbx_description
1 polymer ?
#
loop_
_entity_poly.entity_id
_entity_poly.type
_entity_poly.pdbx_seq_one_letter_code
_entity_poly.pdbx_strand_id
1 'polypeptide(L)'
;NDLFKAHLNSIIKKVHSIIVMTNAAAKILNEEYGVSKDRIAVIPHGTHLVPHTDKDVLKEKYGFSGRKILSTFGLLSSGKSIEATLDAMPKIVSENKDVLFLIIGKTHPSVVKEEGEKYRDMLQDKIDDLKINDNVKFINNYVALNQLLEYLQLTDIYLFTSKDPNQAVSGTFSYALSSGCPIVSTPIPHAKEVLNCGAGVIFDFGNSSQLATEVNRLLGDDNLRKNFSANAMHKISPTAWENSAIGHAKLFEKVASNDLKLEYKIPEINLEHIKKLTTDFGMLQFSVINQPDINSGYTIDDNARALVAMCEFYELNNDDSDLEYIKIYLDYLVYCLQEDGSFLNYVDKNKNFTTQNFNENLEDSNGRAIWALGYLISLSSILPVEVVEKAKFAFDRSVFNIHKLHSTRAMAFVIKGVYYADLSNHNNRHCELIIELADRLLKMYQHESDENWKWFESYLTYGNSVIPEAMLCAYLSTGNPQYKAIAKTSFDFLLTKIFKKNHIKVISNKGWFLRDASKTKEQIGGEQPIDIAYTILALKKFS
;
A
#
# COMPACT_ATOMS: atom_id res chain seq x y z
N ASN A 1 30.59 23.04 -23.14
CA ASN A 1 30.74 21.62 -23.49
C ASN A 1 29.95 21.29 -24.77
N ASP A 2 30.29 21.99 -25.86
CA ASP A 2 29.54 21.95 -27.14
C ASP A 2 29.58 20.57 -27.80
N LEU A 3 30.68 19.82 -27.60
CA LEU A 3 30.84 18.47 -28.14
C LEU A 3 29.81 17.50 -27.51
N PHE A 4 29.57 17.61 -26.20
CA PHE A 4 28.58 16.80 -25.51
C PHE A 4 27.14 17.14 -25.96
N LYS A 5 26.85 18.43 -26.11
CA LYS A 5 25.54 18.87 -26.65
C LYS A 5 25.33 18.38 -28.10
N ALA A 6 26.34 18.47 -28.96
CA ALA A 6 26.28 17.96 -30.31
C ALA A 6 26.05 16.45 -30.37
N HIS A 7 26.75 15.68 -29.50
CA HIS A 7 26.58 14.23 -29.40
C HIS A 7 25.17 13.85 -28.92
N LEU A 8 24.67 14.50 -27.86
CA LEU A 8 23.33 14.26 -27.34
C LEU A 8 22.25 14.59 -28.38
N ASN A 9 22.39 15.72 -29.08
CA ASN A 9 21.49 16.11 -30.19
C ASN A 9 21.50 15.08 -31.32
N SER A 10 22.65 14.46 -31.62
CA SER A 10 22.73 13.37 -32.61
C SER A 10 21.96 12.12 -32.16
N ILE A 11 22.02 11.76 -30.87
CA ILE A 11 21.26 10.64 -30.31
C ILE A 11 19.76 10.95 -30.35
N ILE A 12 19.35 12.13 -29.87
CA ILE A 12 17.96 12.59 -29.84
C ILE A 12 17.28 12.45 -31.21
N LYS A 13 18.00 12.74 -32.29
CA LYS A 13 17.48 12.63 -33.68
C LYS A 13 17.25 11.19 -34.14
N LYS A 14 17.90 10.20 -33.50
CA LYS A 14 17.89 8.79 -33.95
C LYS A 14 16.94 7.91 -33.12
N VAL A 15 16.40 8.39 -32.00
CA VAL A 15 15.54 7.62 -31.11
C VAL A 15 14.07 8.03 -31.21
N HIS A 16 13.15 7.12 -31.02
CA HIS A 16 11.70 7.42 -31.01
C HIS A 16 11.28 8.11 -29.72
N SER A 17 11.74 7.59 -28.58
CA SER A 17 11.40 8.10 -27.27
C SER A 17 12.62 8.14 -26.37
N ILE A 18 12.59 9.02 -25.37
CA ILE A 18 13.65 9.19 -24.37
C ILE A 18 13.05 8.97 -23.01
N ILE A 19 13.67 8.09 -22.22
CA ILE A 19 13.26 7.84 -20.83
C ILE A 19 14.16 8.70 -19.93
N VAL A 20 13.53 9.39 -19.00
CA VAL A 20 14.20 10.09 -17.89
C VAL A 20 13.57 9.70 -16.56
N MET A 21 14.29 9.87 -15.46
CA MET A 21 13.85 9.42 -14.15
C MET A 21 13.21 10.52 -13.30
N THR A 22 13.27 11.80 -13.75
CA THR A 22 12.73 12.95 -13.02
C THR A 22 12.07 13.94 -13.97
N ASN A 23 11.10 14.71 -13.46
CA ASN A 23 10.47 15.80 -14.23
C ASN A 23 11.47 16.92 -14.51
N ALA A 24 12.44 17.15 -13.62
CA ALA A 24 13.51 18.10 -13.84
C ALA A 24 14.34 17.75 -15.09
N ALA A 25 14.71 16.48 -15.29
CA ALA A 25 15.42 16.03 -16.49
C ALA A 25 14.55 16.14 -17.75
N ALA A 26 13.25 15.84 -17.65
CA ALA A 26 12.31 16.01 -18.76
C ALA A 26 12.20 17.49 -19.19
N LYS A 27 12.17 18.40 -18.21
CA LYS A 27 12.14 19.84 -18.44
C LYS A 27 13.38 20.32 -19.20
N ILE A 28 14.57 19.89 -18.77
CA ILE A 28 15.84 20.22 -19.43
C ILE A 28 15.82 19.73 -20.89
N LEU A 29 15.41 18.48 -21.14
CA LEU A 29 15.34 17.96 -22.52
C LEU A 29 14.37 18.76 -23.40
N ASN A 30 13.26 19.19 -22.86
CA ASN A 30 12.28 19.98 -23.58
C ASN A 30 12.78 21.43 -23.84
N GLU A 31 13.26 22.13 -22.80
CA GLU A 31 13.58 23.55 -22.86
C GLU A 31 14.95 23.82 -23.52
N GLU A 32 15.97 22.99 -23.20
CA GLU A 32 17.34 23.26 -23.70
C GLU A 32 17.70 22.48 -24.96
N TYR A 33 17.04 21.32 -25.19
CA TYR A 33 17.32 20.45 -26.34
C TYR A 33 16.18 20.38 -27.36
N GLY A 34 15.05 21.07 -27.09
CA GLY A 34 13.90 21.14 -28.00
C GLY A 34 13.19 19.79 -28.23
N VAL A 35 13.32 18.82 -27.30
CA VAL A 35 12.64 17.54 -27.43
C VAL A 35 11.16 17.72 -27.11
N SER A 36 10.26 17.29 -27.99
CA SER A 36 8.83 17.39 -27.77
C SER A 36 8.38 16.48 -26.61
N LYS A 37 7.41 16.95 -25.83
CA LYS A 37 6.96 16.28 -24.60
C LYS A 37 6.40 14.86 -24.83
N ASP A 38 5.78 14.62 -25.97
CA ASP A 38 5.26 13.31 -26.38
C ASP A 38 6.34 12.25 -26.62
N ARG A 39 7.59 12.69 -26.84
CA ARG A 39 8.77 11.83 -26.98
C ARG A 39 9.51 11.59 -25.66
N ILE A 40 9.14 12.26 -24.57
CA ILE A 40 9.78 12.13 -23.28
C ILE A 40 8.87 11.30 -22.35
N ALA A 41 9.37 10.19 -21.86
CA ALA A 41 8.70 9.38 -20.83
C ALA A 41 9.44 9.57 -19.49
N VAL A 42 8.71 9.99 -18.45
CA VAL A 42 9.25 10.03 -17.09
C VAL A 42 8.92 8.71 -16.41
N ILE A 43 9.95 7.88 -16.21
CA ILE A 43 9.84 6.61 -15.46
C ILE A 43 10.82 6.70 -14.30
N PRO A 44 10.33 6.86 -13.06
CA PRO A 44 11.18 7.04 -11.89
C PRO A 44 12.15 5.88 -11.67
N HIS A 45 13.26 6.17 -10.99
CA HIS A 45 14.17 5.13 -10.51
C HIS A 45 13.43 4.14 -9.62
N GLY A 46 13.53 2.83 -9.94
CA GLY A 46 12.88 1.78 -9.17
C GLY A 46 13.41 1.71 -7.73
N THR A 47 12.53 1.37 -6.80
CA THR A 47 12.85 1.18 -5.38
C THR A 47 12.32 -0.16 -4.90
N HIS A 48 12.89 -0.66 -3.79
CA HIS A 48 12.38 -1.87 -3.15
C HIS A 48 11.25 -1.53 -2.19
N LEU A 49 10.18 -2.31 -2.21
CA LEU A 49 9.17 -2.31 -1.15
C LEU A 49 9.76 -3.13 0.01
N VAL A 50 10.20 -2.44 1.05
CA VAL A 50 10.91 -3.07 2.17
C VAL A 50 9.90 -3.45 3.25
N PRO A 51 9.80 -4.73 3.65
CA PRO A 51 9.01 -5.12 4.82
C PRO A 51 9.50 -4.36 6.05
N HIS A 52 8.57 -3.81 6.84
CA HIS A 52 8.95 -3.08 8.04
C HIS A 52 9.55 -4.01 9.08
N THR A 53 10.70 -3.64 9.61
CA THR A 53 11.30 -4.25 10.80
C THR A 53 11.45 -3.18 11.86
N ASP A 54 11.20 -3.56 13.12
CA ASP A 54 11.34 -2.64 14.23
C ASP A 54 12.77 -2.11 14.33
N LYS A 55 12.90 -0.80 14.51
CA LYS A 55 14.18 -0.09 14.51
C LYS A 55 15.08 -0.50 15.67
N ASP A 56 14.49 -0.72 16.84
CA ASP A 56 15.25 -1.08 18.04
C ASP A 56 15.75 -2.52 17.96
N VAL A 57 14.95 -3.44 17.38
CA VAL A 57 15.38 -4.81 17.08
C VAL A 57 16.60 -4.81 16.11
N LEU A 58 16.55 -3.97 15.08
CA LEU A 58 17.69 -3.86 14.14
C LEU A 58 18.90 -3.21 14.81
N LYS A 59 18.71 -2.17 15.65
CA LYS A 59 19.81 -1.56 16.41
C LYS A 59 20.48 -2.56 17.35
N GLU A 60 19.69 -3.41 18.02
CA GLU A 60 20.22 -4.49 18.86
C GLU A 60 21.02 -5.50 18.04
N LYS A 61 20.45 -5.98 16.91
CA LYS A 61 21.12 -6.92 15.99
C LYS A 61 22.50 -6.44 15.54
N TYR A 62 22.66 -5.13 15.30
CA TYR A 62 23.92 -4.56 14.81
C TYR A 62 24.80 -3.93 15.90
N GLY A 63 24.42 -4.06 17.18
CA GLY A 63 25.17 -3.53 18.32
C GLY A 63 25.10 -2.01 18.45
N PHE A 64 23.97 -1.40 18.08
CA PHE A 64 23.73 0.05 18.14
C PHE A 64 22.60 0.43 19.10
N SER A 65 22.26 -0.44 20.05
CA SER A 65 21.22 -0.17 21.06
C SER A 65 21.49 1.15 21.78
N GLY A 66 20.43 1.95 21.97
CA GLY A 66 20.51 3.24 22.64
C GLY A 66 21.15 4.37 21.81
N ARG A 67 21.58 4.12 20.57
CA ARG A 67 22.19 5.14 19.70
C ARG A 67 21.14 5.76 18.76
N LYS A 68 21.29 7.06 18.50
CA LYS A 68 20.62 7.75 17.40
C LYS A 68 21.49 7.65 16.15
N ILE A 69 20.95 7.04 15.08
CA ILE A 69 21.74 6.69 13.90
C ILE A 69 21.54 7.71 12.78
N LEU A 70 22.62 8.38 12.41
CA LEU A 70 22.76 9.08 11.13
C LEU A 70 23.43 8.13 10.15
N SER A 71 23.09 8.17 8.86
CA SER A 71 23.80 7.36 7.87
C SER A 71 23.92 8.04 6.51
N THR A 72 24.94 7.63 5.77
CA THR A 72 25.07 7.82 4.32
C THR A 72 25.59 6.53 3.70
N PHE A 73 25.21 6.22 2.46
CA PHE A 73 25.75 5.03 1.82
C PHE A 73 26.10 5.24 0.35
N GLY A 74 26.93 4.34 -0.16
CA GLY A 74 27.32 4.22 -1.56
C GLY A 74 28.83 4.23 -1.73
N LEU A 75 29.29 4.25 -2.97
CA LEU A 75 30.71 4.31 -3.28
C LEU A 75 31.28 5.68 -2.91
N LEU A 76 32.31 5.69 -2.05
CA LEU A 76 32.88 6.91 -1.51
C LEU A 76 33.72 7.64 -2.54
N SER A 77 33.52 8.93 -2.64
CA SER A 77 34.29 9.88 -3.48
C SER A 77 34.08 11.30 -2.95
N SER A 78 34.97 12.21 -3.31
CA SER A 78 34.89 13.63 -2.95
C SER A 78 33.59 14.31 -3.39
N GLY A 79 32.93 13.79 -4.44
CA GLY A 79 31.63 14.26 -4.91
C GLY A 79 30.49 14.09 -3.89
N LYS A 80 30.65 13.18 -2.93
CA LYS A 80 29.66 12.97 -1.85
C LYS A 80 29.74 13.98 -0.70
N SER A 81 30.84 14.72 -0.60
CA SER A 81 31.04 15.76 0.43
C SER A 81 30.78 15.30 1.87
N ILE A 82 31.27 14.11 2.22
CA ILE A 82 31.10 13.54 3.57
C ILE A 82 31.78 14.44 4.62
N GLU A 83 32.86 15.11 4.23
CA GLU A 83 33.57 16.10 5.06
C GLU A 83 32.65 17.19 5.58
N ALA A 84 31.63 17.62 4.82
CA ALA A 84 30.65 18.60 5.29
C ALA A 84 29.80 18.07 6.46
N THR A 85 29.50 16.77 6.46
CA THR A 85 28.85 16.11 7.61
C THR A 85 29.79 16.06 8.80
N LEU A 86 31.06 15.67 8.59
CA LEU A 86 32.04 15.62 9.69
C LEU A 86 32.23 16.99 10.33
N ASP A 87 32.23 18.09 9.55
CA ASP A 87 32.29 19.46 10.08
C ASP A 87 31.04 19.82 10.92
N ALA A 88 29.89 19.22 10.64
CA ALA A 88 28.68 19.41 11.42
C ALA A 88 28.64 18.58 12.72
N MET A 89 29.36 17.45 12.77
CA MET A 89 29.28 16.48 13.88
C MET A 89 29.61 17.06 15.24
N PRO A 90 30.63 17.91 15.45
CA PRO A 90 30.91 18.47 16.79
C PRO A 90 29.70 19.18 17.39
N LYS A 91 28.95 19.97 16.60
CA LYS A 91 27.74 20.65 17.05
C LYS A 91 26.60 19.63 17.30
N ILE A 92 26.46 18.62 16.46
CA ILE A 92 25.45 17.58 16.63
C ILE A 92 25.70 16.79 17.91
N VAL A 93 26.95 16.34 18.13
CA VAL A 93 27.37 15.57 19.31
C VAL A 93 27.23 16.37 20.61
N SER A 94 27.48 17.69 20.57
CA SER A 94 27.32 18.53 21.75
C SER A 94 25.88 18.54 22.31
N GLU A 95 24.88 18.42 21.43
CA GLU A 95 23.45 18.37 21.79
C GLU A 95 22.92 16.93 21.91
N ASN A 96 23.52 15.95 21.21
CA ASN A 96 23.10 14.54 21.17
C ASN A 96 24.32 13.62 21.31
N LYS A 97 24.74 13.34 22.55
CA LYS A 97 25.93 12.52 22.84
C LYS A 97 25.83 11.08 22.35
N ASP A 98 24.61 10.57 22.24
CA ASP A 98 24.25 9.23 21.80
C ASP A 98 24.23 9.07 20.27
N VAL A 99 24.52 10.11 19.50
CA VAL A 99 24.51 10.03 18.03
C VAL A 99 25.68 9.18 17.51
N LEU A 100 25.40 8.39 16.46
CA LEU A 100 26.40 7.64 15.70
C LEU A 100 26.16 7.86 14.19
N PHE A 101 27.19 8.33 13.49
CA PHE A 101 27.15 8.49 12.04
C PHE A 101 27.78 7.28 11.35
N LEU A 102 27.02 6.56 10.55
CA LEU A 102 27.45 5.40 9.77
C LEU A 102 27.79 5.83 8.34
N ILE A 103 29.04 5.60 7.92
CA ILE A 103 29.51 5.80 6.54
C ILE A 103 29.59 4.42 5.90
N ILE A 104 28.61 4.07 5.05
CA ILE A 104 28.42 2.70 4.54
C ILE A 104 28.89 2.61 3.09
N GLY A 105 29.89 1.75 2.84
CA GLY A 105 30.38 1.42 1.51
C GLY A 105 31.89 1.57 1.34
N LYS A 106 32.38 1.04 0.23
CA LYS A 106 33.79 1.12 -0.18
C LYS A 106 34.06 2.39 -0.98
N THR A 107 35.33 2.74 -1.09
CA THR A 107 35.80 3.78 -2.01
C THR A 107 35.45 3.39 -3.46
N HIS A 108 35.07 4.38 -4.26
CA HIS A 108 34.72 4.15 -5.67
C HIS A 108 35.88 3.53 -6.43
N PRO A 109 35.69 2.43 -7.21
CA PRO A 109 36.79 1.74 -7.90
C PRO A 109 37.67 2.65 -8.77
N SER A 110 37.11 3.63 -9.45
CA SER A 110 37.86 4.60 -10.24
C SER A 110 38.74 5.49 -9.36
N VAL A 111 38.21 5.90 -8.19
CA VAL A 111 38.99 6.70 -7.21
C VAL A 111 40.13 5.89 -6.65
N VAL A 112 39.89 4.62 -6.29
CA VAL A 112 40.96 3.71 -5.83
C VAL A 112 42.06 3.55 -6.87
N LYS A 113 41.65 3.45 -8.16
CA LYS A 113 42.63 3.30 -9.26
C LYS A 113 43.47 4.57 -9.48
N GLU A 114 42.89 5.75 -9.31
CA GLU A 114 43.57 7.04 -9.58
C GLU A 114 44.29 7.61 -8.36
N GLU A 115 43.68 7.50 -7.18
CA GLU A 115 44.11 8.20 -5.96
C GLU A 115 44.33 7.25 -4.75
N GLY A 116 44.03 5.95 -4.88
CA GLY A 116 44.03 5.02 -3.74
C GLY A 116 42.91 5.33 -2.75
N GLU A 117 43.17 5.18 -1.47
CA GLU A 117 42.25 5.45 -0.38
C GLU A 117 42.34 6.87 0.20
N LYS A 118 43.06 7.79 -0.48
CA LYS A 118 43.31 9.16 0.02
C LYS A 118 42.08 9.89 0.54
N TYR A 119 40.93 9.73 -0.13
CA TYR A 119 39.72 10.37 0.33
C TYR A 119 39.22 9.80 1.65
N ARG A 120 39.29 8.49 1.82
CA ARG A 120 38.94 7.82 3.09
C ARG A 120 39.89 8.19 4.21
N ASP A 121 41.21 8.18 3.93
CA ASP A 121 42.22 8.53 4.88
C ASP A 121 42.04 9.97 5.37
N MET A 122 41.79 10.91 4.47
CA MET A 122 41.44 12.30 4.79
C MET A 122 40.18 12.41 5.68
N LEU A 123 39.16 11.58 5.45
CA LEU A 123 37.99 11.55 6.32
C LEU A 123 38.33 11.01 7.71
N GLN A 124 39.19 9.99 7.80
CA GLN A 124 39.65 9.45 9.08
C GLN A 124 40.49 10.47 9.86
N ASP A 125 41.47 11.11 9.21
CA ASP A 125 42.28 12.18 9.82
C ASP A 125 41.39 13.28 10.39
N LYS A 126 40.35 13.68 9.62
CA LYS A 126 39.38 14.68 10.05
C LYS A 126 38.54 14.24 11.27
N ILE A 127 38.18 12.98 11.37
CA ILE A 127 37.48 12.40 12.54
C ILE A 127 38.35 12.49 13.77
N ASP A 128 39.64 12.17 13.62
CA ASP A 128 40.62 12.20 14.71
C ASP A 128 40.89 13.64 15.18
N ASP A 129 41.05 14.59 14.26
CA ASP A 129 41.25 16.01 14.54
C ASP A 129 40.05 16.60 15.28
N LEU A 130 38.83 16.25 14.89
CA LEU A 130 37.59 16.69 15.51
C LEU A 130 37.25 15.95 16.80
N LYS A 131 37.99 14.88 17.14
CA LYS A 131 37.81 14.04 18.36
C LYS A 131 36.38 13.44 18.45
N ILE A 132 35.86 12.94 17.32
CA ILE A 132 34.51 12.34 17.21
C ILE A 132 34.55 10.85 16.89
N ASN A 133 35.64 10.16 17.23
CA ASN A 133 35.82 8.73 16.93
C ASN A 133 34.71 7.84 17.47
N ASP A 134 34.17 8.14 18.65
CA ASP A 134 33.08 7.38 19.27
C ASP A 134 31.70 7.63 18.58
N ASN A 135 31.62 8.65 17.72
CA ASN A 135 30.41 9.08 17.06
C ASN A 135 30.39 8.86 15.53
N VAL A 136 31.48 8.27 14.96
CA VAL A 136 31.55 7.97 13.53
C VAL A 136 32.06 6.54 13.33
N LYS A 137 31.41 5.78 12.44
CA LYS A 137 31.82 4.42 12.12
C LYS A 137 31.77 4.16 10.62
N PHE A 138 32.87 3.67 10.07
CA PHE A 138 32.90 3.16 8.69
C PHE A 138 32.42 1.71 8.63
N ILE A 139 31.54 1.41 7.68
CA ILE A 139 31.19 0.06 7.25
C ILE A 139 31.88 -0.17 5.92
N ASN A 140 33.19 -0.49 5.97
CA ASN A 140 34.10 -0.55 4.82
C ASN A 140 34.05 -1.92 4.09
N ASN A 141 32.89 -2.41 3.76
CA ASN A 141 32.70 -3.63 2.97
C ASN A 141 31.55 -3.44 1.95
N TYR A 142 31.51 -4.36 0.99
CA TYR A 142 30.32 -4.46 0.14
C TYR A 142 29.19 -5.04 0.99
N VAL A 143 28.12 -4.28 1.12
CA VAL A 143 26.94 -4.68 1.90
C VAL A 143 25.93 -5.29 0.93
N ALA A 144 25.48 -6.52 1.21
CA ALA A 144 24.42 -7.15 0.43
C ALA A 144 23.12 -6.36 0.55
N LEU A 145 22.25 -6.44 -0.46
CA LEU A 145 21.04 -5.61 -0.54
C LEU A 145 20.17 -5.72 0.73
N ASN A 146 19.87 -6.93 1.19
CA ASN A 146 19.03 -7.13 2.38
C ASN A 146 19.64 -6.46 3.62
N GLN A 147 20.94 -6.63 3.82
CA GLN A 147 21.66 -5.99 4.93
C GLN A 147 21.69 -4.46 4.79
N LEU A 148 21.83 -3.94 3.56
CA LEU A 148 21.76 -2.50 3.30
C LEU A 148 20.40 -1.95 3.68
N LEU A 149 19.31 -2.63 3.29
CA LEU A 149 17.96 -2.23 3.63
C LEU A 149 17.70 -2.25 5.14
N GLU A 150 18.30 -3.20 5.88
CA GLU A 150 18.25 -3.20 7.34
C GLU A 150 19.01 -2.00 7.94
N TYR A 151 20.22 -1.67 7.43
CA TYR A 151 20.94 -0.45 7.85
C TYR A 151 20.13 0.82 7.57
N LEU A 152 19.42 0.88 6.46
CA LEU A 152 18.56 2.04 6.17
C LEU A 152 17.35 2.09 7.09
N GLN A 153 16.73 0.95 7.41
CA GLN A 153 15.58 0.92 8.34
C GLN A 153 15.96 1.33 9.77
N LEU A 154 17.14 0.96 10.27
CA LEU A 154 17.60 1.36 11.60
C LEU A 154 18.09 2.82 11.64
N THR A 155 18.23 3.49 10.49
CA THR A 155 18.68 4.88 10.39
C THR A 155 17.60 5.85 10.86
N ASP A 156 17.94 6.79 11.74
CA ASP A 156 17.04 7.83 12.22
C ASP A 156 16.97 9.02 11.26
N ILE A 157 18.11 9.39 10.65
CA ILE A 157 18.19 10.43 9.63
C ILE A 157 19.24 10.04 8.58
N TYR A 158 18.85 10.05 7.31
CA TYR A 158 19.77 9.84 6.20
C TYR A 158 20.34 11.18 5.70
N LEU A 159 21.66 11.25 5.56
CA LEU A 159 22.36 12.46 5.13
C LEU A 159 22.83 12.33 3.68
N PHE A 160 22.38 13.24 2.83
CA PHE A 160 22.75 13.30 1.43
C PHE A 160 23.41 14.63 1.11
N THR A 161 24.74 14.61 1.02
CA THR A 161 25.60 15.81 0.98
C THR A 161 26.28 16.04 -0.36
N SER A 162 25.75 15.49 -1.48
CA SER A 162 26.34 15.64 -2.83
C SER A 162 26.67 17.08 -3.17
N LYS A 163 27.84 17.29 -3.82
CA LYS A 163 28.30 18.60 -4.31
C LYS A 163 27.75 18.97 -5.69
N ASP A 164 27.18 17.99 -6.42
CA ASP A 164 26.75 18.22 -7.80
C ASP A 164 25.36 18.89 -7.87
N PRO A 165 25.28 20.19 -8.22
CA PRO A 165 24.01 20.90 -8.31
C PRO A 165 23.12 20.40 -9.48
N ASN A 166 23.69 19.63 -10.41
CA ASN A 166 22.99 19.11 -11.60
C ASN A 166 22.65 17.63 -11.47
N GLN A 167 22.85 17.01 -10.31
CA GLN A 167 22.53 15.61 -10.11
C GLN A 167 21.02 15.37 -10.22
N ALA A 168 20.58 14.95 -11.41
CA ALA A 168 19.16 14.79 -11.75
C ALA A 168 18.47 13.65 -10.98
N VAL A 169 19.23 12.58 -10.60
CA VAL A 169 18.70 11.42 -9.88
C VAL A 169 19.79 10.80 -9.01
N SER A 170 19.38 10.16 -7.92
CA SER A 170 20.26 9.37 -7.07
C SER A 170 19.54 8.10 -6.58
N GLY A 171 20.10 6.93 -6.91
CA GLY A 171 19.62 5.64 -6.42
C GLY A 171 19.76 5.51 -4.91
N THR A 172 20.87 5.99 -4.32
CA THR A 172 21.08 5.94 -2.87
C THR A 172 20.06 6.78 -2.11
N PHE A 173 19.67 7.93 -2.66
CA PHE A 173 18.60 8.76 -2.15
C PHE A 173 17.24 8.04 -2.20
N SER A 174 16.92 7.42 -3.34
CA SER A 174 15.67 6.67 -3.53
C SER A 174 15.56 5.48 -2.57
N TYR A 175 16.64 4.74 -2.34
CA TYR A 175 16.67 3.63 -1.37
C TYR A 175 16.46 4.10 0.07
N ALA A 176 17.05 5.23 0.46
CA ALA A 176 16.83 5.79 1.79
C ALA A 176 15.35 6.19 2.00
N LEU A 177 14.74 6.82 1.00
CA LEU A 177 13.30 7.16 1.04
C LEU A 177 12.43 5.91 1.15
N SER A 178 12.69 4.86 0.35
CA SER A 178 11.88 3.64 0.35
C SER A 178 12.02 2.81 1.65
N SER A 179 13.08 3.06 2.40
CA SER A 179 13.27 2.49 3.75
C SER A 179 12.66 3.36 4.86
N GLY A 180 11.98 4.45 4.51
CA GLY A 180 11.34 5.36 5.47
C GLY A 180 12.32 6.27 6.22
N CYS A 181 13.53 6.50 5.70
CA CYS A 181 14.45 7.43 6.33
C CYS A 181 14.01 8.89 6.13
N PRO A 182 13.84 9.69 7.19
CA PRO A 182 13.87 11.14 7.05
C PRO A 182 15.19 11.59 6.43
N ILE A 183 15.15 12.45 5.41
CA ILE A 183 16.35 12.86 4.68
C ILE A 183 16.70 14.32 4.93
N VAL A 184 17.98 14.60 5.20
CA VAL A 184 18.57 15.95 5.12
C VAL A 184 19.52 15.98 3.92
N SER A 185 19.19 16.82 2.94
CA SER A 185 19.83 16.78 1.60
C SER A 185 20.30 18.14 1.13
N THR A 186 21.40 18.14 0.37
CA THR A 186 21.75 19.30 -0.50
C THR A 186 20.70 19.50 -1.59
N PRO A 187 20.57 20.73 -2.17
CA PRO A 187 19.49 21.12 -3.06
C PRO A 187 19.67 20.59 -4.50
N ILE A 188 19.95 19.30 -4.66
CA ILE A 188 19.96 18.67 -6.00
C ILE A 188 18.55 18.63 -6.60
N PRO A 189 18.40 18.63 -7.95
CA PRO A 189 17.08 18.59 -8.61
C PRO A 189 16.16 17.47 -8.09
N HIS A 190 16.69 16.28 -7.89
CA HIS A 190 15.93 15.14 -7.36
C HIS A 190 15.38 15.41 -5.96
N ALA A 191 16.22 15.93 -5.03
CA ALA A 191 15.79 16.26 -3.68
C ALA A 191 14.71 17.35 -3.67
N LYS A 192 14.87 18.41 -4.49
CA LYS A 192 13.84 19.46 -4.62
C LYS A 192 12.50 18.94 -5.12
N GLU A 193 12.52 17.96 -6.05
CA GLU A 193 11.31 17.35 -6.61
C GLU A 193 10.59 16.44 -5.59
N VAL A 194 11.35 15.70 -4.78
CA VAL A 194 10.80 14.63 -3.93
C VAL A 194 10.53 15.10 -2.49
N LEU A 195 11.39 15.96 -1.90
CA LEU A 195 11.25 16.37 -0.51
C LEU A 195 10.23 17.51 -0.27
N ASN A 196 9.67 18.09 -1.31
CA ASN A 196 8.72 19.22 -1.23
C ASN A 196 7.40 18.88 -0.53
N CYS A 197 7.12 17.60 -0.26
CA CYS A 197 5.91 17.11 0.41
C CYS A 197 6.11 16.88 1.92
N GLY A 198 7.18 17.42 2.52
CA GLY A 198 7.49 17.17 3.93
C GLY A 198 8.08 15.77 4.18
N ALA A 199 8.84 15.25 3.23
CA ALA A 199 9.55 13.97 3.34
C ALA A 199 11.00 14.12 3.83
N GLY A 200 11.47 15.36 4.04
CA GLY A 200 12.82 15.69 4.47
C GLY A 200 13.09 17.19 4.44
N VAL A 201 14.35 17.56 4.60
CA VAL A 201 14.82 18.94 4.65
C VAL A 201 15.94 19.16 3.64
N ILE A 202 15.96 20.36 3.05
CA ILE A 202 17.03 20.79 2.16
C ILE A 202 17.88 21.84 2.87
N PHE A 203 19.21 21.70 2.78
CA PHE A 203 20.20 22.67 3.24
C PHE A 203 21.15 23.06 2.10
N ASP A 204 21.81 24.21 2.22
CA ASP A 204 22.69 24.74 1.18
C ASP A 204 23.99 23.93 1.03
N PHE A 205 24.52 23.87 -0.20
CA PHE A 205 25.78 23.17 -0.47
C PHE A 205 26.91 23.66 0.45
N GLY A 206 27.58 22.72 1.12
CA GLY A 206 28.73 23.00 1.97
C GLY A 206 28.40 23.69 3.31
N ASN A 207 27.13 23.96 3.61
CA ASN A 207 26.72 24.63 4.84
C ASN A 207 26.57 23.65 6.01
N SER A 208 27.68 23.26 6.62
CA SER A 208 27.72 22.34 7.77
C SER A 208 26.97 22.89 9.01
N SER A 209 26.91 24.20 9.17
CA SER A 209 26.17 24.82 10.29
C SER A 209 24.66 24.64 10.13
N GLN A 210 24.12 24.84 8.93
CA GLN A 210 22.71 24.60 8.61
C GLN A 210 22.38 23.11 8.72
N LEU A 211 23.28 22.23 8.21
CA LEU A 211 23.15 20.78 8.35
C LEU A 211 23.00 20.38 9.83
N ALA A 212 23.91 20.87 10.71
CA ALA A 212 23.87 20.56 12.13
C ALA A 212 22.55 21.04 12.78
N THR A 213 22.08 22.21 12.42
CA THR A 213 20.83 22.78 12.95
C THR A 213 19.63 21.92 12.59
N GLU A 214 19.52 21.50 11.33
CA GLU A 214 18.39 20.67 10.87
C GLU A 214 18.46 19.24 11.43
N VAL A 215 19.65 18.65 11.55
CA VAL A 215 19.82 17.35 12.18
C VAL A 215 19.42 17.40 13.65
N ASN A 216 19.87 18.39 14.43
CA ASN A 216 19.50 18.52 15.84
C ASN A 216 17.99 18.74 16.02
N ARG A 217 17.38 19.58 15.17
CA ARG A 217 15.93 19.76 15.16
C ARG A 217 15.18 18.44 14.97
N LEU A 218 15.60 17.64 13.98
CA LEU A 218 15.00 16.35 13.70
C LEU A 218 15.27 15.31 14.80
N LEU A 219 16.47 15.27 15.38
CA LEU A 219 16.79 14.35 16.48
C LEU A 219 16.01 14.67 17.75
N GLY A 220 15.61 15.94 17.93
CA GLY A 220 14.79 16.39 19.07
C GLY A 220 13.28 16.17 18.92
N ASP A 221 12.78 15.82 17.73
CA ASP A 221 11.35 15.70 17.47
C ASP A 221 10.99 14.36 16.78
N ASP A 222 10.59 13.38 17.59
CA ASP A 222 10.21 12.04 17.13
C ASP A 222 8.96 12.07 16.23
N ASN A 223 8.00 12.95 16.51
CA ASN A 223 6.79 13.05 15.72
C ASN A 223 7.08 13.62 14.33
N LEU A 224 7.97 14.61 14.26
CA LEU A 224 8.41 15.16 12.97
C LEU A 224 9.13 14.10 12.13
N ARG A 225 10.02 13.30 12.75
CA ARG A 225 10.67 12.18 12.03
C ARG A 225 9.68 11.14 11.54
N LYS A 226 8.70 10.76 12.36
CA LYS A 226 7.63 9.83 11.96
C LYS A 226 6.82 10.38 10.79
N ASN A 227 6.45 11.65 10.82
CA ASN A 227 5.72 12.30 9.73
C ASN A 227 6.55 12.35 8.44
N PHE A 228 7.84 12.67 8.53
CA PHE A 228 8.73 12.67 7.36
C PHE A 228 8.90 11.26 6.79
N SER A 229 9.05 10.25 7.63
CA SER A 229 9.09 8.84 7.23
C SER A 229 7.83 8.43 6.48
N ALA A 230 6.66 8.73 7.03
CA ALA A 230 5.38 8.42 6.40
C ALA A 230 5.22 9.11 5.04
N ASN A 231 5.53 10.41 4.96
CA ASN A 231 5.47 11.17 3.71
C ASN A 231 6.47 10.66 2.66
N ALA A 232 7.69 10.30 3.09
CA ALA A 232 8.71 9.74 2.22
C ALA A 232 8.24 8.43 1.58
N MET A 233 7.76 7.50 2.39
CA MET A 233 7.28 6.21 1.90
C MET A 233 6.03 6.36 1.02
N HIS A 234 5.09 7.22 1.38
CA HIS A 234 3.92 7.52 0.55
C HIS A 234 4.33 8.08 -0.82
N LYS A 235 5.30 8.99 -0.84
CA LYS A 235 5.81 9.60 -2.08
C LYS A 235 6.52 8.60 -2.97
N ILE A 236 7.28 7.66 -2.39
CA ILE A 236 8.14 6.74 -3.13
C ILE A 236 7.46 5.42 -3.50
N SER A 237 6.40 5.00 -2.80
CA SER A 237 5.74 3.71 -3.04
C SER A 237 5.31 3.47 -4.49
N PRO A 238 4.83 4.48 -5.25
CA PRO A 238 4.51 4.29 -6.67
C PRO A 238 5.73 3.98 -7.56
N THR A 239 6.95 4.15 -7.05
CA THR A 239 8.20 3.92 -7.80
C THR A 239 8.81 2.55 -7.53
N ALA A 240 8.05 1.59 -7.00
CA ALA A 240 8.52 0.22 -6.86
C ALA A 240 9.10 -0.32 -8.18
N TRP A 241 10.09 -1.22 -8.12
CA TRP A 241 10.73 -1.79 -9.31
C TRP A 241 9.73 -2.41 -10.27
N GLU A 242 8.68 -3.03 -9.76
CA GLU A 242 7.60 -3.61 -10.56
C GLU A 242 6.88 -2.52 -11.38
N ASN A 243 6.55 -1.40 -10.78
CA ASN A 243 5.90 -0.28 -11.46
C ASN A 243 6.84 0.38 -12.48
N SER A 244 8.12 0.51 -12.15
CA SER A 244 9.14 1.00 -13.09
C SER A 244 9.28 0.06 -14.28
N ALA A 245 9.34 -1.26 -14.07
CA ALA A 245 9.39 -2.27 -15.12
C ALA A 245 8.14 -2.22 -16.01
N ILE A 246 6.94 -2.13 -15.42
CA ILE A 246 5.68 -1.97 -16.16
C ILE A 246 5.69 -0.70 -17.00
N GLY A 247 6.20 0.41 -16.45
CA GLY A 247 6.34 1.68 -17.18
C GLY A 247 7.22 1.55 -18.44
N HIS A 248 8.37 0.88 -18.32
CA HIS A 248 9.25 0.57 -19.46
C HIS A 248 8.56 -0.35 -20.47
N ALA A 249 7.94 -1.43 -20.01
CA ALA A 249 7.27 -2.40 -20.86
C ALA A 249 6.13 -1.75 -21.68
N LYS A 250 5.29 -0.93 -21.05
CA LYS A 250 4.23 -0.16 -21.75
C LYS A 250 4.79 0.80 -22.80
N LEU A 251 5.95 1.42 -22.51
CA LEU A 251 6.61 2.27 -23.51
C LEU A 251 7.15 1.45 -24.69
N PHE A 252 7.75 0.29 -24.42
CA PHE A 252 8.24 -0.61 -25.47
C PHE A 252 7.10 -1.12 -26.35
N GLU A 253 5.98 -1.54 -25.76
CA GLU A 253 4.77 -1.93 -26.48
C GLU A 253 4.25 -0.81 -27.39
N LYS A 254 4.25 0.43 -26.90
CA LYS A 254 3.83 1.61 -27.68
C LYS A 254 4.76 1.87 -28.87
N VAL A 255 6.08 1.65 -28.72
CA VAL A 255 7.10 1.95 -29.75
C VAL A 255 7.24 0.81 -30.75
N ALA A 256 7.07 -0.45 -30.32
CA ALA A 256 7.26 -1.65 -31.16
C ALA A 256 6.06 -2.00 -32.03
N SER A 257 5.02 -1.18 -32.12
CA SER A 257 3.90 -1.35 -33.07
C SER A 257 3.17 -2.70 -32.97
N ASN A 258 2.64 -3.06 -31.81
CA ASN A 258 1.72 -4.17 -31.55
C ASN A 258 2.26 -5.61 -31.53
N ASP A 259 3.55 -5.85 -31.79
CA ASP A 259 4.09 -7.22 -31.80
C ASP A 259 4.57 -7.71 -30.42
N LEU A 260 4.63 -6.83 -29.45
CA LEU A 260 5.04 -7.15 -28.07
C LEU A 260 3.80 -7.40 -27.18
N LYS A 261 3.56 -8.66 -26.84
CA LYS A 261 2.59 -9.01 -25.79
C LYS A 261 3.31 -9.08 -24.45
N LEU A 262 2.83 -8.31 -23.48
CA LEU A 262 3.31 -8.40 -22.10
C LEU A 262 2.67 -9.62 -21.44
N GLU A 263 3.50 -10.54 -21.00
CA GLU A 263 3.07 -11.63 -20.12
C GLU A 263 3.31 -11.21 -18.67
N TYR A 264 2.23 -11.13 -17.91
CA TYR A 264 2.30 -10.83 -16.47
C TYR A 264 2.31 -12.15 -15.69
N LYS A 265 3.36 -12.41 -14.94
CA LYS A 265 3.36 -13.50 -13.97
C LYS A 265 2.45 -13.08 -12.80
N ILE A 266 1.45 -13.91 -12.51
CA ILE A 266 0.63 -13.74 -11.30
C ILE A 266 1.57 -13.95 -10.10
N PRO A 267 1.65 -12.99 -9.14
CA PRO A 267 2.49 -13.15 -7.97
C PRO A 267 1.96 -14.28 -7.08
N GLU A 268 2.87 -14.90 -6.34
CA GLU A 268 2.49 -15.86 -5.30
C GLU A 268 1.69 -15.16 -4.19
N ILE A 269 0.76 -15.91 -3.58
CA ILE A 269 -0.04 -15.37 -2.47
C ILE A 269 0.91 -15.13 -1.29
N ASN A 270 0.91 -13.89 -0.78
CA ASN A 270 1.69 -13.50 0.38
C ASN A 270 0.78 -12.93 1.47
N LEU A 271 0.66 -13.65 2.58
CA LEU A 271 -0.17 -13.27 3.73
C LEU A 271 0.61 -12.57 4.84
N GLU A 272 1.91 -12.29 4.66
CA GLU A 272 2.74 -11.71 5.73
C GLU A 272 2.15 -10.41 6.30
N HIS A 273 1.61 -9.54 5.45
CA HIS A 273 1.02 -8.29 5.92
C HIS A 273 -0.28 -8.51 6.70
N ILE A 274 -1.14 -9.41 6.26
CA ILE A 274 -2.38 -9.77 6.97
C ILE A 274 -2.02 -10.37 8.34
N LYS A 275 -1.09 -11.32 8.38
CA LYS A 275 -0.60 -11.93 9.63
C LYS A 275 0.02 -10.89 10.57
N LYS A 276 0.76 -9.93 10.02
CA LYS A 276 1.36 -8.83 10.79
C LYS A 276 0.33 -7.85 11.38
N LEU A 277 -0.77 -7.59 10.67
CA LEU A 277 -1.88 -6.77 11.18
C LEU A 277 -2.71 -7.50 12.24
N THR A 278 -2.57 -8.83 12.36
CA THR A 278 -3.37 -9.66 13.25
C THR A 278 -2.72 -9.77 14.62
N THR A 279 -3.48 -9.44 15.66
CA THR A 279 -3.15 -9.64 17.07
C THR A 279 -3.82 -10.90 17.60
N ASP A 280 -3.65 -11.19 18.88
CA ASP A 280 -4.38 -12.28 19.61
C ASP A 280 -5.90 -12.05 19.67
N PHE A 281 -6.38 -10.85 19.31
CA PHE A 281 -7.78 -10.47 19.42
C PHE A 281 -8.48 -10.30 18.06
N GLY A 282 -7.76 -9.88 17.03
CA GLY A 282 -8.31 -9.63 15.69
C GLY A 282 -7.33 -8.87 14.82
N MET A 283 -7.75 -8.53 13.61
CA MET A 283 -7.00 -7.70 12.68
C MET A 283 -7.20 -6.22 12.98
N LEU A 284 -6.11 -5.48 13.12
CA LEU A 284 -6.10 -4.03 13.26
C LEU A 284 -6.65 -3.34 12.00
N GLN A 285 -7.40 -2.25 12.18
CA GLN A 285 -8.08 -1.56 11.10
C GLN A 285 -7.10 -0.90 10.12
N PHE A 286 -6.05 -0.26 10.60
CA PHE A 286 -5.12 0.49 9.77
C PHE A 286 -3.67 0.16 10.04
N SER A 287 -2.84 0.47 9.05
CA SER A 287 -1.41 0.59 9.19
C SER A 287 -0.94 1.98 8.78
N VAL A 288 0.10 2.48 9.42
CA VAL A 288 0.85 3.63 8.93
C VAL A 288 1.86 3.08 7.91
N ILE A 289 1.46 3.10 6.65
CA ILE A 289 2.15 2.46 5.52
C ILE A 289 2.18 0.93 5.71
N ASN A 290 3.30 0.36 6.15
CA ASN A 290 3.49 -1.07 6.38
C ASN A 290 3.62 -1.45 7.87
N GLN A 291 3.44 -0.48 8.77
CA GLN A 291 3.50 -0.70 10.22
C GLN A 291 2.09 -0.69 10.82
N PRO A 292 1.64 -1.77 11.48
CA PRO A 292 0.35 -1.82 12.15
C PRO A 292 0.17 -0.66 13.14
N ASP A 293 -0.99 -0.01 13.10
CA ASP A 293 -1.35 1.05 14.05
C ASP A 293 -2.34 0.53 15.09
N ILE A 294 -1.85 0.15 16.27
CA ILE A 294 -2.69 -0.34 17.37
C ILE A 294 -3.75 0.68 17.81
N ASN A 295 -3.50 1.99 17.62
CA ASN A 295 -4.44 3.03 18.02
C ASN A 295 -5.65 3.12 17.07
N SER A 296 -5.57 2.52 15.88
CA SER A 296 -6.71 2.43 14.97
C SER A 296 -7.81 1.50 15.48
N GLY A 297 -7.46 0.59 16.42
CA GLY A 297 -8.39 -0.41 16.92
C GLY A 297 -8.77 -1.46 15.88
N TYR A 298 -9.95 -2.03 16.03
CA TYR A 298 -10.44 -3.16 15.26
C TYR A 298 -11.84 -2.89 14.72
N THR A 299 -12.17 -3.45 13.55
CA THR A 299 -13.53 -3.41 13.01
C THR A 299 -14.00 -4.79 12.60
N ILE A 300 -15.33 -5.00 12.69
CA ILE A 300 -15.91 -6.25 12.19
C ILE A 300 -15.83 -6.31 10.66
N ASP A 301 -15.86 -5.16 9.99
CA ASP A 301 -15.70 -5.04 8.55
C ASP A 301 -14.42 -5.70 8.06
N ASP A 302 -13.29 -5.40 8.69
CA ASP A 302 -11.99 -5.90 8.29
C ASP A 302 -11.81 -7.36 8.71
N ASN A 303 -12.22 -7.71 9.93
CA ASN A 303 -12.12 -9.07 10.43
C ASN A 303 -13.03 -10.05 9.67
N ALA A 304 -14.23 -9.63 9.23
CA ALA A 304 -15.09 -10.45 8.39
C ALA A 304 -14.46 -10.73 7.01
N ARG A 305 -13.85 -9.71 6.37
CA ARG A 305 -13.12 -9.90 5.11
C ARG A 305 -11.88 -10.76 5.27
N ALA A 306 -11.14 -10.58 6.38
CA ALA A 306 -10.00 -11.40 6.71
C ALA A 306 -10.39 -12.87 6.94
N LEU A 307 -11.52 -13.10 7.61
CA LEU A 307 -12.06 -14.46 7.81
C LEU A 307 -12.34 -15.15 6.47
N VAL A 308 -13.01 -14.47 5.52
CA VAL A 308 -13.26 -15.04 4.18
C VAL A 308 -11.96 -15.32 3.46
N ALA A 309 -11.01 -14.36 3.46
CA ALA A 309 -9.74 -14.52 2.77
C ALA A 309 -8.91 -15.69 3.32
N MET A 310 -8.88 -15.87 4.65
CA MET A 310 -8.19 -16.99 5.28
C MET A 310 -8.91 -18.33 5.05
N CYS A 311 -10.23 -18.34 5.00
CA CYS A 311 -11.00 -19.52 4.63
C CYS A 311 -10.74 -19.93 3.16
N GLU A 312 -10.74 -18.98 2.21
CA GLU A 312 -10.38 -19.26 0.81
C GLU A 312 -8.93 -19.76 0.68
N PHE A 313 -8.00 -19.19 1.44
CA PHE A 313 -6.60 -19.61 1.44
C PHE A 313 -6.43 -21.01 2.02
N TYR A 314 -7.14 -21.33 3.13
CA TYR A 314 -7.16 -22.65 3.74
C TYR A 314 -7.75 -23.71 2.78
N GLU A 315 -8.83 -23.38 2.07
CA GLU A 315 -9.42 -24.24 1.04
C GLU A 315 -8.42 -24.61 -0.07
N LEU A 316 -7.49 -23.68 -0.42
CA LEU A 316 -6.46 -23.92 -1.44
C LEU A 316 -5.29 -24.77 -0.94
N ASN A 317 -4.87 -24.62 0.32
CA ASN A 317 -3.58 -25.14 0.79
C ASN A 317 -3.70 -26.23 1.86
N ASN A 318 -4.82 -26.30 2.59
CA ASN A 318 -5.04 -27.22 3.71
C ASN A 318 -3.91 -27.18 4.76
N ASP A 319 -3.37 -25.99 5.08
CA ASP A 319 -2.31 -25.83 6.07
C ASP A 319 -2.89 -25.47 7.43
N ASP A 320 -2.82 -26.40 8.37
CA ASP A 320 -3.35 -26.23 9.73
C ASP A 320 -2.73 -25.05 10.49
N SER A 321 -1.56 -24.55 10.08
CA SER A 321 -0.96 -23.34 10.67
C SER A 321 -1.80 -22.09 10.45
N ASP A 322 -2.69 -22.08 9.46
CA ASP A 322 -3.58 -20.97 9.16
C ASP A 322 -4.91 -21.02 9.94
N LEU A 323 -5.24 -22.15 10.56
CA LEU A 323 -6.45 -22.31 11.41
C LEU A 323 -6.47 -21.34 12.60
N GLU A 324 -5.30 -20.97 13.12
CA GLU A 324 -5.20 -20.00 14.22
C GLU A 324 -5.82 -18.65 13.82
N TYR A 325 -5.53 -18.16 12.60
CA TYR A 325 -6.07 -16.89 12.11
C TYR A 325 -7.58 -16.97 11.87
N ILE A 326 -8.07 -18.09 11.32
CA ILE A 326 -9.51 -18.32 11.16
C ILE A 326 -10.22 -18.27 12.52
N LYS A 327 -9.64 -18.89 13.57
CA LYS A 327 -10.19 -18.88 14.93
C LYS A 327 -10.18 -17.46 15.51
N ILE A 328 -9.09 -16.72 15.38
CA ILE A 328 -8.99 -15.32 15.88
C ILE A 328 -10.09 -14.45 15.26
N TYR A 329 -10.27 -14.49 13.94
CA TYR A 329 -11.29 -13.66 13.29
C TYR A 329 -12.72 -14.11 13.64
N LEU A 330 -12.98 -15.42 13.73
CA LEU A 330 -14.27 -15.93 14.18
C LEU A 330 -14.56 -15.48 15.61
N ASP A 331 -13.58 -15.57 16.50
CA ASP A 331 -13.71 -15.16 17.91
C ASP A 331 -14.01 -13.67 18.01
N TYR A 332 -13.40 -12.85 17.18
CA TYR A 332 -13.69 -11.43 17.09
C TYR A 332 -15.13 -11.17 16.62
N LEU A 333 -15.61 -11.86 15.59
CA LEU A 333 -17.01 -11.74 15.14
C LEU A 333 -17.99 -12.11 16.26
N VAL A 334 -17.70 -13.20 16.98
CA VAL A 334 -18.53 -13.64 18.13
C VAL A 334 -18.48 -12.63 19.27
N TYR A 335 -17.33 -12.01 19.53
CA TYR A 335 -17.19 -10.93 20.52
C TYR A 335 -18.07 -9.72 20.17
N CYS A 336 -18.18 -9.37 18.89
CA CYS A 336 -18.99 -8.25 18.41
C CYS A 336 -20.50 -8.54 18.38
N LEU A 337 -20.92 -9.81 18.46
CA LEU A 337 -22.33 -10.23 18.42
C LEU A 337 -23.07 -9.80 19.68
N GLN A 338 -24.20 -9.11 19.51
CA GLN A 338 -25.04 -8.64 20.60
C GLN A 338 -26.19 -9.62 20.89
N GLU A 339 -26.87 -9.42 22.02
CA GLU A 339 -27.99 -10.27 22.44
C GLU A 339 -29.15 -10.27 21.44
N ASP A 340 -29.38 -9.15 20.75
CA ASP A 340 -30.41 -9.01 19.74
C ASP A 340 -30.03 -9.59 18.36
N GLY A 341 -28.83 -10.15 18.22
CA GLY A 341 -28.32 -10.72 16.98
C GLY A 341 -27.64 -9.70 16.04
N SER A 342 -27.59 -8.43 16.40
CA SER A 342 -26.79 -7.43 15.65
C SER A 342 -25.31 -7.52 16.00
N PHE A 343 -24.47 -6.89 15.18
CA PHE A 343 -23.05 -6.76 15.46
C PHE A 343 -22.67 -5.29 15.67
N LEU A 344 -21.85 -5.01 16.68
CA LEU A 344 -21.13 -3.75 16.78
C LEU A 344 -19.85 -3.82 15.96
N ASN A 345 -19.48 -2.69 15.31
CA ASN A 345 -18.37 -2.67 14.35
C ASN A 345 -17.03 -2.26 14.98
N TYR A 346 -17.02 -1.23 15.82
CA TYR A 346 -15.81 -0.52 16.22
C TYR A 346 -15.38 -0.87 17.64
N VAL A 347 -14.17 -1.40 17.78
CA VAL A 347 -13.54 -1.75 19.07
C VAL A 347 -12.18 -1.05 19.17
N ASP A 348 -11.89 -0.44 20.31
CA ASP A 348 -10.62 0.26 20.54
C ASP A 348 -9.46 -0.72 20.89
N LYS A 349 -8.25 -0.18 21.00
CA LYS A 349 -7.05 -0.95 21.36
C LYS A 349 -7.13 -1.65 22.74
N ASN A 350 -8.02 -1.21 23.61
CA ASN A 350 -8.23 -1.79 24.95
C ASN A 350 -9.37 -2.82 24.95
N LYS A 351 -9.83 -3.21 23.76
CA LYS A 351 -10.93 -4.18 23.56
C LYS A 351 -12.30 -3.64 24.04
N ASN A 352 -12.53 -2.30 24.04
CA ASN A 352 -13.83 -1.71 24.39
C ASN A 352 -14.57 -1.26 23.14
N PHE A 353 -15.90 -1.43 23.11
CA PHE A 353 -16.73 -0.84 22.06
C PHE A 353 -16.72 0.67 22.14
N THR A 354 -16.51 1.32 20.99
CA THR A 354 -16.44 2.78 20.90
C THR A 354 -17.81 3.41 20.70
N THR A 355 -17.96 4.70 21.03
CA THR A 355 -19.19 5.45 20.80
C THR A 355 -19.55 5.63 19.33
N GLN A 356 -18.60 5.39 18.42
CA GLN A 356 -18.81 5.43 16.98
C GLN A 356 -19.88 4.42 16.54
N ASN A 357 -20.02 3.29 17.23
CA ASN A 357 -21.04 2.29 16.96
C ASN A 357 -22.49 2.82 17.04
N PHE A 358 -22.72 3.92 17.74
CA PHE A 358 -24.05 4.51 17.90
C PHE A 358 -24.30 5.69 16.97
N ASN A 359 -23.25 6.15 16.27
CA ASN A 359 -23.32 7.31 15.37
C ASN A 359 -23.26 6.92 13.88
N GLU A 360 -22.87 5.69 13.58
CA GLU A 360 -22.68 5.19 12.21
C GLU A 360 -23.77 4.16 11.85
N ASN A 361 -24.05 4.05 10.55
CA ASN A 361 -24.89 2.97 10.04
C ASN A 361 -24.05 1.67 9.96
N LEU A 362 -24.41 0.65 10.71
CA LEU A 362 -23.71 -0.62 10.80
C LEU A 362 -24.28 -1.72 9.89
N GLU A 363 -25.22 -1.42 9.01
CA GLU A 363 -25.88 -2.45 8.19
C GLU A 363 -24.87 -3.20 7.30
N ASP A 364 -23.98 -2.47 6.63
CA ASP A 364 -22.99 -3.09 5.74
C ASP A 364 -22.00 -3.99 6.49
N SER A 365 -21.58 -3.60 7.69
CA SER A 365 -20.68 -4.40 8.53
C SER A 365 -21.37 -5.66 9.05
N ASN A 366 -22.64 -5.55 9.45
CA ASN A 366 -23.48 -6.69 9.83
C ASN A 366 -23.67 -7.67 8.66
N GLY A 367 -23.95 -7.16 7.47
CA GLY A 367 -24.06 -7.97 6.27
C GLY A 367 -22.78 -8.75 5.96
N ARG A 368 -21.60 -8.11 6.09
CA ARG A 368 -20.30 -8.77 5.88
C ARG A 368 -20.02 -9.85 6.91
N ALA A 369 -20.35 -9.61 8.18
CA ALA A 369 -20.22 -10.63 9.22
C ALA A 369 -21.05 -11.88 8.90
N ILE A 370 -22.31 -11.70 8.47
CA ILE A 370 -23.18 -12.79 8.05
C ILE A 370 -22.60 -13.52 6.83
N TRP A 371 -22.08 -12.79 5.84
CA TRP A 371 -21.41 -13.39 4.69
C TRP A 371 -20.20 -14.23 5.11
N ALA A 372 -19.35 -13.71 5.97
CA ALA A 372 -18.15 -14.41 6.43
C ALA A 372 -18.49 -15.68 7.22
N LEU A 373 -19.46 -15.61 8.11
CA LEU A 373 -19.94 -16.78 8.87
C LEU A 373 -20.52 -17.85 7.93
N GLY A 374 -21.37 -17.44 6.98
CA GLY A 374 -21.96 -18.35 5.98
C GLY A 374 -20.88 -19.00 5.10
N TYR A 375 -19.87 -18.24 4.67
CA TYR A 375 -18.76 -18.80 3.91
C TYR A 375 -17.97 -19.82 4.70
N LEU A 376 -17.62 -19.54 5.96
CA LEU A 376 -16.96 -20.50 6.84
C LEU A 376 -17.79 -21.79 7.01
N ILE A 377 -19.10 -21.68 7.21
CA ILE A 377 -20.01 -22.84 7.35
C ILE A 377 -19.99 -23.71 6.08
N SER A 378 -19.87 -23.12 4.89
CA SER A 378 -19.79 -23.90 3.64
C SER A 378 -18.56 -24.81 3.58
N LEU A 379 -17.52 -24.54 4.36
CA LEU A 379 -16.31 -25.33 4.47
C LEU A 379 -16.35 -26.40 5.57
N SER A 380 -17.55 -26.78 6.03
CA SER A 380 -17.74 -27.74 7.13
C SER A 380 -17.13 -29.12 6.90
N SER A 381 -16.81 -29.48 5.65
CA SER A 381 -16.14 -30.74 5.31
C SER A 381 -14.63 -30.75 5.58
N ILE A 382 -14.01 -29.58 5.69
CA ILE A 382 -12.55 -29.43 5.83
C ILE A 382 -12.13 -28.70 7.10
N LEU A 383 -13.01 -27.93 7.71
CA LEU A 383 -12.73 -27.19 8.95
C LEU A 383 -13.07 -28.03 10.21
N PRO A 384 -12.37 -27.80 11.34
CA PRO A 384 -12.69 -28.45 12.60
C PRO A 384 -14.14 -28.20 13.05
N VAL A 385 -14.77 -29.23 13.59
CA VAL A 385 -16.19 -29.20 14.01
C VAL A 385 -16.49 -28.07 14.99
N GLU A 386 -15.61 -27.83 15.95
CA GLU A 386 -15.79 -26.78 16.97
C GLU A 386 -15.79 -25.37 16.34
N VAL A 387 -15.03 -25.14 15.27
CA VAL A 387 -14.99 -23.87 14.54
C VAL A 387 -16.31 -23.67 13.78
N VAL A 388 -16.76 -24.72 13.08
CA VAL A 388 -18.02 -24.70 12.33
C VAL A 388 -19.22 -24.49 13.23
N GLU A 389 -19.31 -25.20 14.36
CA GLU A 389 -20.43 -25.06 15.30
C GLU A 389 -20.47 -23.68 15.97
N LYS A 390 -19.31 -23.09 16.26
CA LYS A 390 -19.22 -21.70 16.74
C LYS A 390 -19.72 -20.70 15.70
N ALA A 391 -19.36 -20.90 14.43
CA ALA A 391 -19.85 -20.06 13.34
C ALA A 391 -21.36 -20.21 13.12
N LYS A 392 -21.90 -21.42 13.16
CA LYS A 392 -23.35 -21.68 13.08
C LYS A 392 -24.11 -20.97 14.20
N PHE A 393 -23.63 -21.08 15.45
CA PHE A 393 -24.25 -20.38 16.56
C PHE A 393 -24.36 -18.87 16.34
N ALA A 394 -23.29 -18.23 15.87
CA ALA A 394 -23.29 -16.79 15.60
C ALA A 394 -24.18 -16.45 14.38
N PHE A 395 -24.13 -17.26 13.34
CA PHE A 395 -24.92 -17.09 12.13
C PHE A 395 -26.43 -17.18 12.43
N ASP A 396 -26.87 -18.23 13.13
CA ASP A 396 -28.30 -18.45 13.43
C ASP A 396 -28.88 -17.30 14.24
N ARG A 397 -28.10 -16.70 15.15
CA ARG A 397 -28.52 -15.53 15.91
C ARG A 397 -28.59 -14.27 15.05
N SER A 398 -27.65 -14.09 14.14
CA SER A 398 -27.51 -12.85 13.36
C SER A 398 -28.54 -12.70 12.24
N VAL A 399 -29.05 -13.81 11.70
CA VAL A 399 -30.05 -13.74 10.61
C VAL A 399 -31.47 -13.38 11.07
N PHE A 400 -31.70 -13.21 12.38
CA PHE A 400 -33.04 -12.87 12.91
C PHE A 400 -33.50 -11.44 12.59
N ASN A 401 -32.60 -10.48 12.46
CA ASN A 401 -32.92 -9.05 12.33
C ASN A 401 -32.78 -8.49 10.90
N ILE A 402 -32.58 -9.36 9.91
CA ILE A 402 -32.31 -8.93 8.51
C ILE A 402 -33.47 -8.16 7.86
N HIS A 403 -34.72 -8.32 8.34
CA HIS A 403 -35.89 -7.59 7.84
C HIS A 403 -35.76 -6.06 7.95
N LYS A 404 -34.90 -5.56 8.83
CA LYS A 404 -34.67 -4.14 9.10
C LYS A 404 -33.60 -3.51 8.21
N LEU A 405 -32.91 -4.29 7.37
CA LEU A 405 -31.85 -3.79 6.51
C LEU A 405 -32.41 -2.92 5.38
N HIS A 406 -31.76 -1.80 5.11
CA HIS A 406 -32.11 -0.88 4.03
C HIS A 406 -30.99 -0.73 2.99
N SER A 407 -29.75 -0.96 3.38
CA SER A 407 -28.60 -0.90 2.47
C SER A 407 -28.66 -2.03 1.44
N THR A 408 -28.54 -1.66 0.15
CA THR A 408 -28.44 -2.63 -0.97
C THR A 408 -27.28 -3.58 -0.78
N ARG A 409 -26.15 -3.08 -0.26
CA ARG A 409 -24.94 -3.88 -0.01
C ARG A 409 -25.09 -4.82 1.16
N ALA A 410 -25.70 -4.35 2.25
CA ALA A 410 -26.00 -5.20 3.39
C ALA A 410 -26.91 -6.37 2.98
N MET A 411 -28.00 -6.10 2.25
CA MET A 411 -28.88 -7.15 1.71
C MET A 411 -28.10 -8.13 0.81
N ALA A 412 -27.23 -7.62 -0.04
CA ALA A 412 -26.42 -8.46 -0.94
C ALA A 412 -25.43 -9.35 -0.15
N PHE A 413 -24.75 -8.84 0.85
CA PHE A 413 -23.87 -9.64 1.70
C PHE A 413 -24.65 -10.72 2.46
N VAL A 414 -25.84 -10.39 3.00
CA VAL A 414 -26.67 -11.38 3.69
C VAL A 414 -27.13 -12.49 2.74
N ILE A 415 -27.61 -12.14 1.53
CA ILE A 415 -27.98 -13.15 0.52
C ILE A 415 -26.80 -14.10 0.25
N LYS A 416 -25.58 -13.56 0.07
CA LYS A 416 -24.38 -14.39 -0.13
C LYS A 416 -24.13 -15.28 1.09
N GLY A 417 -24.19 -14.74 2.30
CA GLY A 417 -23.96 -15.50 3.53
C GLY A 417 -24.94 -16.65 3.70
N VAL A 418 -26.23 -16.39 3.51
CA VAL A 418 -27.28 -17.39 3.59
C VAL A 418 -27.13 -18.45 2.49
N TYR A 419 -26.80 -18.05 1.26
CA TYR A 419 -26.51 -18.96 0.15
C TYR A 419 -25.36 -19.93 0.50
N TYR A 420 -24.24 -19.42 1.01
CA TYR A 420 -23.09 -20.28 1.37
C TYR A 420 -23.40 -21.21 2.54
N ALA A 421 -24.08 -20.72 3.57
CA ALA A 421 -24.49 -21.57 4.70
C ALA A 421 -25.43 -22.70 4.25
N ASP A 422 -26.30 -22.45 3.26
CA ASP A 422 -27.25 -23.42 2.72
C ASP A 422 -26.61 -24.51 1.84
N LEU A 423 -25.41 -24.27 1.28
CA LEU A 423 -24.68 -25.27 0.47
C LEU A 423 -24.34 -26.54 1.29
N SER A 424 -24.15 -26.42 2.59
CA SER A 424 -23.81 -27.55 3.47
C SER A 424 -25.03 -28.23 4.06
N ASN A 425 -26.18 -27.54 4.16
CA ASN A 425 -27.39 -28.09 4.76
C ASN A 425 -28.62 -27.27 4.33
N HIS A 426 -29.34 -27.74 3.30
CA HIS A 426 -30.52 -27.07 2.78
C HIS A 426 -31.59 -26.83 3.85
N ASN A 427 -32.01 -25.57 3.99
CA ASN A 427 -33.01 -25.13 4.96
C ASN A 427 -34.04 -24.22 4.28
N ASN A 428 -35.32 -24.61 4.31
CA ASN A 428 -36.40 -23.83 3.71
C ASN A 428 -36.44 -22.38 4.20
N ARG A 429 -36.13 -22.12 5.46
CA ARG A 429 -36.04 -20.77 6.01
C ARG A 429 -34.95 -19.94 5.33
N HIS A 430 -33.82 -20.51 4.98
CA HIS A 430 -32.76 -19.84 4.24
C HIS A 430 -33.25 -19.39 2.86
N CYS A 431 -34.00 -20.26 2.17
CA CYS A 431 -34.60 -19.91 0.88
C CYS A 431 -35.60 -18.75 1.02
N GLU A 432 -36.47 -18.73 2.05
CA GLU A 432 -37.40 -17.63 2.32
C GLU A 432 -36.68 -16.30 2.58
N LEU A 433 -35.60 -16.31 3.37
CA LEU A 433 -34.79 -15.13 3.63
C LEU A 433 -34.13 -14.58 2.37
N ILE A 434 -33.59 -15.47 1.51
CA ILE A 434 -33.01 -15.07 0.22
C ILE A 434 -34.07 -14.44 -0.67
N ILE A 435 -35.28 -15.03 -0.76
CA ILE A 435 -36.38 -14.50 -1.56
C ILE A 435 -36.78 -13.10 -1.07
N GLU A 436 -36.98 -12.93 0.25
CA GLU A 436 -37.34 -11.63 0.82
C GLU A 436 -36.36 -10.52 0.41
N LEU A 437 -35.07 -10.74 0.60
CA LEU A 437 -34.04 -9.72 0.30
C LEU A 437 -33.86 -9.53 -1.21
N ALA A 438 -33.88 -10.61 -2.00
CA ALA A 438 -33.75 -10.54 -3.44
C ALA A 438 -34.95 -9.82 -4.10
N ASP A 439 -36.17 -10.02 -3.59
CA ASP A 439 -37.35 -9.30 -4.06
C ASP A 439 -37.27 -7.80 -3.75
N ARG A 440 -36.67 -7.43 -2.63
CA ARG A 440 -36.41 -6.02 -2.31
C ARG A 440 -35.39 -5.41 -3.27
N LEU A 441 -34.28 -6.09 -3.56
CA LEU A 441 -33.31 -5.66 -4.57
C LEU A 441 -33.94 -5.62 -5.97
N LEU A 442 -34.81 -6.58 -6.34
CA LEU A 442 -35.55 -6.60 -7.58
C LEU A 442 -36.42 -5.34 -7.74
N LYS A 443 -37.17 -4.99 -6.69
CA LYS A 443 -38.04 -3.77 -6.70
C LYS A 443 -37.17 -2.51 -6.83
N MET A 444 -36.05 -2.42 -6.14
CA MET A 444 -35.11 -1.28 -6.26
C MET A 444 -34.60 -1.16 -7.70
N TYR A 445 -34.16 -2.29 -8.30
CA TYR A 445 -33.75 -2.30 -9.70
C TYR A 445 -34.84 -1.86 -10.65
N GLN A 446 -36.06 -2.37 -10.50
CA GLN A 446 -37.21 -1.99 -11.35
C GLN A 446 -37.59 -0.51 -11.23
N HIS A 447 -37.44 0.07 -10.04
CA HIS A 447 -37.69 1.48 -9.81
C HIS A 447 -36.62 2.39 -10.43
N GLU A 448 -35.36 2.02 -10.30
CA GLU A 448 -34.22 2.90 -10.62
C GLU A 448 -33.68 2.71 -12.04
N SER A 449 -33.85 1.51 -12.61
CA SER A 449 -33.26 1.21 -13.93
C SER A 449 -34.07 1.74 -15.10
N ASP A 450 -33.36 2.12 -16.18
CA ASP A 450 -33.93 2.46 -17.48
C ASP A 450 -33.07 1.87 -18.63
N GLU A 451 -33.30 2.33 -19.88
CA GLU A 451 -32.56 1.86 -21.06
C GLU A 451 -31.06 2.12 -20.96
N ASN A 452 -30.67 3.22 -20.33
CA ASN A 452 -29.28 3.69 -20.26
C ASN A 452 -28.61 3.41 -18.91
N TRP A 453 -29.41 3.13 -17.86
CA TRP A 453 -28.96 2.91 -16.49
C TRP A 453 -29.50 1.60 -15.93
N LYS A 454 -28.70 0.56 -15.93
CA LYS A 454 -29.07 -0.80 -15.53
C LYS A 454 -28.56 -1.11 -14.12
N TRP A 455 -28.98 -0.31 -13.14
CA TRP A 455 -28.47 -0.37 -11.77
C TRP A 455 -29.59 -0.21 -10.73
N PHE A 456 -29.29 -0.55 -9.48
CA PHE A 456 -30.21 -0.59 -8.33
C PHE A 456 -30.37 0.76 -7.64
N GLU A 457 -29.45 1.69 -7.87
CA GLU A 457 -29.35 3.01 -7.23
C GLU A 457 -29.05 4.06 -8.30
N SER A 458 -29.28 5.36 -8.01
CA SER A 458 -28.93 6.47 -8.92
C SER A 458 -27.44 6.76 -9.00
N TYR A 459 -26.59 5.91 -8.40
CA TYR A 459 -25.14 6.06 -8.34
C TYR A 459 -24.43 4.71 -8.23
N LEU A 460 -23.13 4.70 -8.56
CA LEU A 460 -22.19 3.62 -8.24
C LEU A 460 -21.22 4.15 -7.17
N THR A 461 -20.95 3.34 -6.15
CA THR A 461 -20.05 3.67 -5.04
C THR A 461 -18.94 2.63 -4.90
N TYR A 462 -18.77 2.03 -3.73
CA TYR A 462 -17.86 0.90 -3.47
C TYR A 462 -18.64 -0.42 -3.47
N GLY A 463 -17.92 -1.54 -3.60
CA GLY A 463 -18.51 -2.88 -3.46
C GLY A 463 -19.64 -3.16 -4.46
N ASN A 464 -19.65 -2.50 -5.62
CA ASN A 464 -20.75 -2.59 -6.56
C ASN A 464 -20.98 -4.03 -7.06
N SER A 465 -19.93 -4.80 -7.30
CA SER A 465 -20.01 -6.17 -7.83
C SER A 465 -20.71 -7.16 -6.90
N VAL A 466 -20.81 -6.84 -5.60
CA VAL A 466 -21.46 -7.70 -4.61
C VAL A 466 -22.96 -7.84 -4.89
N ILE A 467 -23.63 -6.77 -5.41
CA ILE A 467 -25.07 -6.78 -5.63
C ILE A 467 -25.47 -7.74 -6.76
N PRO A 468 -24.90 -7.66 -7.99
CA PRO A 468 -25.20 -8.64 -9.03
C PRO A 468 -24.76 -10.06 -8.68
N GLU A 469 -23.67 -10.26 -7.93
CA GLU A 469 -23.25 -11.56 -7.43
C GLU A 469 -24.31 -12.15 -6.48
N ALA A 470 -24.84 -11.34 -5.55
CA ALA A 470 -25.92 -11.78 -4.65
C ALA A 470 -27.20 -12.15 -5.40
N MET A 471 -27.58 -11.41 -6.44
CA MET A 471 -28.73 -11.76 -7.28
C MET A 471 -28.52 -13.08 -8.02
N LEU A 472 -27.26 -13.39 -8.42
CA LEU A 472 -26.94 -14.70 -8.99
C LEU A 472 -27.01 -15.80 -7.93
N CYS A 473 -26.54 -15.59 -6.70
CA CYS A 473 -26.70 -16.50 -5.58
C CYS A 473 -28.18 -16.76 -5.28
N ALA A 474 -29.02 -15.72 -5.31
CA ALA A 474 -30.46 -15.87 -5.16
C ALA A 474 -31.09 -16.74 -6.25
N TYR A 475 -30.67 -16.58 -7.51
CA TYR A 475 -31.09 -17.48 -8.58
C TYR A 475 -30.65 -18.92 -8.32
N LEU A 476 -29.41 -19.14 -7.93
CA LEU A 476 -28.89 -20.48 -7.67
C LEU A 476 -29.61 -21.19 -6.52
N SER A 477 -30.09 -20.46 -5.52
CA SER A 477 -30.88 -21.02 -4.42
C SER A 477 -32.35 -21.26 -4.77
N THR A 478 -32.96 -20.39 -5.59
CA THR A 478 -34.42 -20.35 -5.76
C THR A 478 -34.92 -20.82 -7.12
N GLY A 479 -34.02 -20.83 -8.13
CA GLY A 479 -34.36 -21.09 -9.53
C GLY A 479 -35.14 -19.95 -10.22
N ASN A 480 -35.37 -18.80 -9.57
CA ASN A 480 -36.14 -17.71 -10.15
C ASN A 480 -35.38 -17.01 -11.31
N PRO A 481 -35.86 -17.11 -12.58
CA PRO A 481 -35.16 -16.59 -13.74
C PRO A 481 -35.02 -15.07 -13.75
N GLN A 482 -35.89 -14.32 -13.04
CA GLN A 482 -35.80 -12.86 -12.94
C GLN A 482 -34.54 -12.43 -12.21
N TYR A 483 -34.15 -13.14 -11.14
CA TYR A 483 -32.91 -12.86 -10.42
C TYR A 483 -31.68 -13.04 -11.31
N LYS A 484 -31.63 -14.12 -12.11
CA LYS A 484 -30.57 -14.36 -13.10
C LYS A 484 -30.48 -13.25 -14.15
N ALA A 485 -31.63 -12.84 -14.68
CA ALA A 485 -31.70 -11.80 -15.71
C ALA A 485 -31.14 -10.48 -15.19
N ILE A 486 -31.54 -10.08 -13.98
CA ILE A 486 -31.07 -8.83 -13.35
C ILE A 486 -29.60 -8.95 -12.95
N ALA A 487 -29.18 -10.07 -12.35
CA ALA A 487 -27.78 -10.32 -12.03
C ALA A 487 -26.89 -10.08 -13.26
N LYS A 488 -27.22 -10.73 -14.38
CA LYS A 488 -26.46 -10.57 -15.62
C LYS A 488 -26.50 -9.15 -16.16
N THR A 489 -27.67 -8.55 -16.28
CA THR A 489 -27.83 -7.23 -16.89
C THR A 489 -27.11 -6.14 -16.08
N SER A 490 -27.24 -6.19 -14.75
CA SER A 490 -26.57 -5.21 -13.86
C SER A 490 -25.05 -5.43 -13.81
N PHE A 491 -24.57 -6.68 -13.87
CA PHE A 491 -23.15 -6.95 -13.90
C PHE A 491 -22.52 -6.53 -15.24
N ASP A 492 -23.14 -6.88 -16.37
CA ASP A 492 -22.71 -6.42 -17.69
C ASP A 492 -22.65 -4.89 -17.75
N PHE A 493 -23.66 -4.19 -17.22
CA PHE A 493 -23.66 -2.74 -17.13
C PHE A 493 -22.49 -2.23 -16.28
N LEU A 494 -22.27 -2.77 -15.08
CA LEU A 494 -21.15 -2.39 -14.22
C LEU A 494 -19.80 -2.55 -14.95
N LEU A 495 -19.60 -3.67 -15.62
CA LEU A 495 -18.38 -3.95 -16.38
C LEU A 495 -18.14 -2.87 -17.47
N THR A 496 -19.18 -2.36 -18.13
CA THR A 496 -19.01 -1.24 -19.09
C THR A 496 -18.49 0.04 -18.44
N LYS A 497 -18.70 0.24 -17.14
CA LYS A 497 -18.23 1.42 -16.40
C LYS A 497 -16.82 1.28 -15.86
N ILE A 498 -16.46 0.07 -15.41
CA ILE A 498 -15.19 -0.18 -14.73
C ILE A 498 -14.12 -0.81 -15.62
N PHE A 499 -14.45 -1.52 -16.69
CA PHE A 499 -13.48 -2.04 -17.65
C PHE A 499 -13.11 -0.97 -18.66
N LYS A 500 -11.83 -0.60 -18.69
CA LYS A 500 -11.27 0.31 -19.69
C LYS A 500 -10.12 -0.38 -20.42
N LYS A 501 -10.34 -0.75 -21.68
CA LYS A 501 -9.39 -1.51 -22.49
C LYS A 501 -8.96 -2.81 -21.77
N ASN A 502 -7.75 -2.86 -21.25
CA ASN A 502 -7.13 -4.06 -20.68
C ASN A 502 -6.98 -3.99 -19.15
N HIS A 503 -7.66 -3.08 -18.47
CA HIS A 503 -7.59 -2.95 -17.00
C HIS A 503 -8.92 -2.56 -16.40
N ILE A 504 -9.09 -2.91 -15.12
CA ILE A 504 -10.22 -2.46 -14.31
C ILE A 504 -9.86 -1.11 -13.70
N LYS A 505 -10.73 -0.11 -13.91
CA LYS A 505 -10.70 1.17 -13.22
C LYS A 505 -11.90 1.23 -12.29
N VAL A 506 -11.67 1.04 -11.00
CA VAL A 506 -12.73 1.08 -9.98
C VAL A 506 -13.28 2.49 -9.81
N ILE A 507 -14.48 2.57 -9.24
CA ILE A 507 -15.12 3.85 -8.95
C ILE A 507 -14.36 4.55 -7.80
N SER A 508 -13.97 5.80 -8.01
CA SER A 508 -13.29 6.61 -7.01
C SER A 508 -14.17 6.85 -5.78
N ASN A 509 -13.58 6.84 -4.58
CA ASN A 509 -14.28 7.22 -3.36
C ASN A 509 -14.54 8.74 -3.23
N LYS A 510 -14.04 9.55 -4.17
CA LYS A 510 -14.37 10.98 -4.27
C LYS A 510 -15.45 11.20 -5.31
N GLY A 511 -16.62 11.65 -4.84
CA GLY A 511 -17.72 12.09 -5.68
C GLY A 511 -18.56 10.98 -6.31
N TRP A 512 -18.19 9.71 -6.15
CA TRP A 512 -18.87 8.54 -6.71
C TRP A 512 -19.20 8.68 -8.21
N PHE A 513 -19.82 7.70 -8.81
CA PHE A 513 -20.27 7.78 -10.19
C PHE A 513 -21.81 7.95 -10.21
N LEU A 514 -22.27 9.17 -10.51
CA LEU A 514 -23.69 9.50 -10.52
C LEU A 514 -24.33 9.17 -11.88
N ARG A 515 -25.61 8.77 -11.89
CA ARG A 515 -26.42 8.54 -13.08
C ARG A 515 -26.50 9.79 -13.97
N ASP A 516 -26.65 10.97 -13.38
CA ASP A 516 -26.62 12.24 -14.09
C ASP A 516 -25.16 12.72 -14.28
N ALA A 517 -24.57 12.32 -15.41
CA ALA A 517 -23.19 12.63 -15.75
C ALA A 517 -22.89 14.15 -15.87
N SER A 518 -23.92 15.00 -16.04
CA SER A 518 -23.74 16.46 -16.10
C SER A 518 -23.25 17.05 -14.77
N LYS A 519 -23.42 16.31 -13.67
CA LYS A 519 -23.00 16.66 -12.31
C LYS A 519 -21.67 16.02 -11.90
N THR A 520 -21.15 15.11 -12.69
CA THR A 520 -19.89 14.41 -12.40
C THR A 520 -18.73 15.04 -13.13
N LYS A 521 -17.98 15.93 -12.46
CA LYS A 521 -16.56 16.05 -12.80
C LYS A 521 -15.90 14.76 -12.33
N GLU A 522 -15.23 14.04 -13.24
CA GLU A 522 -14.42 12.88 -12.88
C GLU A 522 -13.40 13.32 -11.80
N GLN A 523 -13.72 13.06 -10.54
CA GLN A 523 -12.85 13.43 -9.44
C GLN A 523 -11.81 12.32 -9.28
N ILE A 524 -10.55 12.69 -9.38
CA ILE A 524 -9.44 11.79 -9.08
C ILE A 524 -9.40 11.64 -7.56
N GLY A 525 -9.70 10.45 -7.07
CA GLY A 525 -9.67 10.06 -5.66
C GLY A 525 -9.03 8.70 -5.46
N GLY A 526 -9.04 8.22 -4.23
CA GLY A 526 -8.54 6.90 -3.91
C GLY A 526 -9.31 5.80 -4.63
N GLU A 527 -8.59 4.85 -5.18
CA GLU A 527 -9.13 3.61 -5.73
C GLU A 527 -8.95 2.51 -4.69
N GLN A 528 -10.05 1.84 -4.33
CA GLN A 528 -10.03 0.82 -3.27
C GLN A 528 -9.78 -0.55 -3.89
N PRO A 529 -8.66 -1.23 -3.56
CA PRO A 529 -8.35 -2.56 -4.09
C PRO A 529 -9.45 -3.61 -3.83
N ILE A 530 -10.23 -3.43 -2.77
CA ILE A 530 -11.35 -4.32 -2.43
C ILE A 530 -12.42 -4.39 -3.53
N ASP A 531 -12.63 -3.33 -4.30
CA ASP A 531 -13.57 -3.33 -5.41
C ASP A 531 -13.12 -4.25 -6.55
N ILE A 532 -11.80 -4.35 -6.76
CA ILE A 532 -11.21 -5.31 -7.70
C ILE A 532 -11.44 -6.74 -7.19
N ALA A 533 -11.19 -6.99 -5.89
CA ALA A 533 -11.40 -8.30 -5.28
C ALA A 533 -12.87 -8.75 -5.41
N TYR A 534 -13.84 -7.90 -5.05
CA TYR A 534 -15.26 -8.21 -5.24
C TYR A 534 -15.63 -8.44 -6.70
N THR A 535 -15.02 -7.72 -7.63
CA THR A 535 -15.27 -7.93 -9.07
C THR A 535 -14.74 -9.28 -9.53
N ILE A 536 -13.56 -9.71 -9.05
CA ILE A 536 -12.99 -11.04 -9.34
C ILE A 536 -13.87 -12.15 -8.76
N LEU A 537 -14.34 -12.02 -7.51
CA LEU A 537 -15.27 -12.98 -6.89
C LEU A 537 -16.58 -13.10 -7.69
N ALA A 538 -17.15 -11.97 -8.12
CA ALA A 538 -18.33 -11.97 -8.96
C ALA A 538 -18.05 -12.64 -10.32
N LEU A 539 -16.94 -12.32 -11.00
CA LEU A 539 -16.54 -12.97 -12.25
C LEU A 539 -16.41 -14.50 -12.09
N LYS A 540 -15.75 -14.95 -11.01
CA LYS A 540 -15.65 -16.39 -10.67
C LYS A 540 -17.03 -17.04 -10.50
N LYS A 541 -17.99 -16.32 -9.90
CA LYS A 541 -19.35 -16.86 -9.69
C LYS A 541 -20.16 -16.87 -10.99
N PHE A 542 -19.93 -15.95 -11.92
CA PHE A 542 -20.63 -15.87 -13.21
C PHE A 542 -20.02 -16.79 -14.28
N SER A 543 -18.78 -17.27 -14.13
CA SER A 543 -18.11 -18.23 -15.02
C SER A 543 -18.66 -19.65 -14.85
#